data_1037fb20a2ef33c398c375b9e221ecb7
#
_entry.id   1037fb20a2ef33c398c375b9e221ecb7
#
_cell.length_a   1.000
_cell.length_b   1.000
_cell.length_c   1.000
_cell.angle_alpha   90.00
_cell.angle_beta   90.00
_cell.angle_gamma   90.00
#
_symmetry.space_group_name_H-M   'P 1'
#
loop_
_entity.id
_entity.type
_entity.pdbx_description
1 polymer ?
#
loop_
_entity_poly.entity_id
_entity_poly.type
_entity_poly.pdbx_seq_one_letter_code
_entity_poly.pdbx_strand_id
1 'polypeptide(L)'
;MPVLKVLSTNGISGSASEYQVVQTGYYRVLATAGASTVSFNGGPAITLVQNEAILLKSGAKPGQAKIAKVTNANPAVYTLGSSLGLQRDTHPFSVDDFIAVEDNSTSPAIDSNFLSAGTAGKKVTAVTGSTITTDINSSSASADYTYANANPQAIVKRAVKITAGSGAIIVEEIQVVGG
;
A
#
# COMPACT_ATOMS: atom_id res chain seq x y z
N MET A 1 16.73 7.44 -27.51
CA MET A 1 16.62 7.94 -26.14
C MET A 1 15.41 7.29 -25.50
N PRO A 2 15.53 6.68 -24.32
CA PRO A 2 14.35 6.20 -23.61
C PRO A 2 13.50 7.42 -23.20
N VAL A 3 12.20 7.35 -23.46
CA VAL A 3 11.23 8.36 -23.07
C VAL A 3 10.54 7.92 -21.81
N LEU A 4 10.45 8.79 -20.81
CA LEU A 4 9.66 8.56 -19.61
C LEU A 4 8.21 8.93 -19.88
N LYS A 5 7.30 7.97 -19.74
CA LYS A 5 5.86 8.20 -19.78
C LYS A 5 5.33 8.24 -18.37
N VAL A 6 4.71 9.34 -17.99
CA VAL A 6 3.99 9.45 -16.70
C VAL A 6 2.65 8.72 -16.85
N LEU A 7 2.38 7.79 -15.94
CA LEU A 7 1.16 6.99 -15.90
C LEU A 7 0.15 7.56 -14.92
N SER A 8 0.63 8.06 -13.78
CA SER A 8 -0.20 8.69 -12.75
C SER A 8 0.58 9.76 -12.01
N THR A 9 -0.12 10.70 -11.38
CA THR A 9 0.48 11.78 -10.59
C THR A 9 -0.34 12.01 -9.33
N ASN A 10 0.31 11.98 -8.17
CA ASN A 10 -0.29 12.26 -6.87
C ASN A 10 0.51 13.32 -6.12
N GLY A 11 -0.16 14.37 -5.67
CA GLY A 11 0.44 15.44 -4.87
C GLY A 11 0.31 15.16 -3.37
N ILE A 12 1.40 15.30 -2.63
CA ILE A 12 1.45 15.14 -1.17
C ILE A 12 2.07 16.40 -0.57
N SER A 13 1.47 16.97 0.48
CA SER A 13 1.97 18.17 1.13
C SER A 13 1.78 18.14 2.65
N GLY A 14 2.63 18.87 3.35
CA GLY A 14 2.43 19.21 4.76
C GLY A 14 2.34 18.02 5.71
N SER A 15 3.37 17.20 5.83
CA SER A 15 3.42 16.02 6.74
C SER A 15 2.37 14.94 6.45
N ALA A 16 1.71 14.99 5.28
CA ALA A 16 0.81 13.96 4.81
C ALA A 16 1.59 12.75 4.30
N SER A 17 0.95 11.58 4.36
CA SER A 17 1.52 10.34 3.82
C SER A 17 0.59 9.76 2.77
N GLU A 18 1.17 9.10 1.79
CA GLU A 18 0.44 8.34 0.79
C GLU A 18 1.06 6.96 0.60
N TYR A 19 0.23 6.02 0.18
CA TYR A 19 0.66 4.66 -0.13
C TYR A 19 0.71 4.48 -1.63
N GLN A 20 1.87 4.02 -2.08
CA GLN A 20 2.03 3.56 -3.45
C GLN A 20 2.13 2.05 -3.45
N VAL A 21 1.23 1.39 -4.14
CA VAL A 21 1.35 -0.06 -4.39
C VAL A 21 2.59 -0.27 -5.25
N VAL A 22 3.53 -1.04 -4.72
CA VAL A 22 4.78 -1.33 -5.42
C VAL A 22 4.47 -2.29 -6.57
N GLN A 23 4.29 -1.75 -7.76
CA GLN A 23 4.19 -2.52 -9.00
C GLN A 23 5.56 -2.58 -9.69
N THR A 24 5.71 -3.43 -10.68
CA THR A 24 6.93 -3.47 -11.49
C THR A 24 7.04 -2.17 -12.29
N GLY A 25 7.94 -1.28 -11.92
CA GLY A 25 8.10 0.00 -12.60
C GLY A 25 9.01 0.96 -11.84
N TYR A 26 8.87 2.22 -12.16
CA TYR A 26 9.59 3.30 -11.54
C TYR A 26 8.61 4.35 -11.01
N TYR A 27 8.96 4.93 -9.88
CA TYR A 27 8.28 6.09 -9.31
C TYR A 27 9.25 7.25 -9.24
N ARG A 28 8.81 8.41 -9.69
CA ARG A 28 9.54 9.67 -9.54
C ARG A 28 8.89 10.47 -8.42
N VAL A 29 9.67 10.83 -7.41
CA VAL A 29 9.24 11.73 -6.35
C VAL A 29 9.92 13.07 -6.57
N LEU A 30 9.14 14.10 -6.85
CA LEU A 30 9.59 15.43 -7.26
C LEU A 30 9.19 16.48 -6.22
N ALA A 31 10.13 17.31 -5.78
CA ALA A 31 9.83 18.50 -4.98
C ALA A 31 9.27 19.61 -5.88
N THR A 32 8.08 20.13 -5.58
CA THR A 32 7.39 21.11 -6.43
C THR A 32 7.48 22.55 -5.93
N ALA A 33 7.71 22.74 -4.63
CA ALA A 33 7.75 24.08 -4.03
C ALA A 33 8.85 24.15 -2.96
N GLY A 34 9.88 24.94 -3.20
CA GLY A 34 10.97 25.16 -2.25
C GLY A 34 11.71 23.88 -1.87
N ALA A 35 12.38 23.89 -0.71
CA ALA A 35 12.96 22.69 -0.15
C ALA A 35 11.86 21.83 0.47
N SER A 36 11.81 20.56 0.09
CA SER A 36 10.84 19.57 0.60
C SER A 36 11.57 18.40 1.22
N THR A 37 11.03 17.83 2.28
CA THR A 37 11.54 16.60 2.86
C THR A 37 10.62 15.44 2.56
N VAL A 38 11.19 14.29 2.26
CA VAL A 38 10.45 13.05 1.98
C VAL A 38 11.07 11.90 2.74
N SER A 39 10.25 11.02 3.27
CA SER A 39 10.68 9.76 3.85
C SER A 39 9.88 8.59 3.29
N PHE A 40 10.50 7.41 3.30
CA PHE A 40 9.94 6.17 2.77
C PHE A 40 9.85 5.15 3.89
N ASN A 41 8.68 4.55 4.07
CA ASN A 41 8.40 3.51 5.08
C ASN A 41 8.81 3.93 6.52
N GLY A 42 8.69 5.22 6.84
CA GLY A 42 9.10 5.74 8.15
C GLY A 42 10.61 5.83 8.37
N GLY A 43 11.41 5.66 7.33
CA GLY A 43 12.87 5.83 7.37
C GLY A 43 13.31 7.31 7.49
N PRO A 44 14.61 7.57 7.49
CA PRO A 44 15.16 8.93 7.55
C PRO A 44 14.62 9.82 6.43
N ALA A 45 14.41 11.10 6.76
CA ALA A 45 13.97 12.07 5.77
C ALA A 45 15.13 12.46 4.83
N ILE A 46 14.82 12.60 3.57
CA ILE A 46 15.70 13.11 2.51
C ILE A 46 15.22 14.51 2.15
N THR A 47 16.13 15.47 2.05
CA THR A 47 15.81 16.82 1.61
C THR A 47 15.99 16.92 0.10
N LEU A 48 14.98 17.41 -0.59
CA LEU A 48 14.99 17.73 -2.01
C LEU A 48 14.86 19.23 -2.17
N VAL A 49 15.68 19.84 -3.02
CA VAL A 49 15.48 21.23 -3.44
C VAL A 49 14.38 21.31 -4.51
N GLN A 50 13.85 22.50 -4.75
CA GLN A 50 12.81 22.68 -5.75
C GLN A 50 13.23 22.13 -7.12
N ASN A 51 12.34 21.36 -7.74
CA ASN A 51 12.54 20.65 -9.01
C ASN A 51 13.54 19.49 -8.96
N GLU A 52 14.08 19.17 -7.78
CA GLU A 52 14.85 17.93 -7.61
C GLU A 52 13.91 16.73 -7.50
N ALA A 53 14.35 15.61 -8.05
CA ALA A 53 13.59 14.38 -8.04
C ALA A 53 14.45 13.17 -7.63
N ILE A 54 13.81 12.25 -6.92
CA ILE A 54 14.35 10.91 -6.66
C ILE A 54 13.60 9.92 -7.54
N LEU A 55 14.35 9.02 -8.16
CA LEU A 55 13.81 7.89 -8.89
C LEU A 55 13.86 6.64 -8.02
N LEU A 56 12.68 6.08 -7.74
CA LEU A 56 12.54 4.80 -7.04
C LEU A 56 12.27 3.71 -8.07
N LYS A 57 13.07 2.66 -8.05
CA LYS A 57 12.79 1.44 -8.81
C LYS A 57 12.01 0.50 -7.89
N SER A 58 10.82 0.11 -8.29
CA SER A 58 10.13 -1.01 -7.64
C SER A 58 10.89 -2.30 -7.99
N GLY A 59 11.07 -3.16 -6.99
CA GLY A 59 11.70 -4.48 -7.18
C GLY A 59 10.83 -5.42 -8.03
N ALA A 60 10.99 -6.71 -7.80
CA ALA A 60 10.12 -7.75 -8.35
C ALA A 60 8.64 -7.50 -7.98
N LYS A 61 7.73 -8.22 -8.63
CA LYS A 61 6.26 -8.11 -8.41
C LYS A 61 5.90 -7.86 -6.95
N PRO A 62 4.98 -6.92 -6.67
CA PRO A 62 4.56 -6.66 -5.30
C PRO A 62 4.03 -7.95 -4.67
N GLY A 63 4.42 -8.19 -3.44
CA GLY A 63 3.79 -9.24 -2.66
C GLY A 63 2.29 -8.94 -2.57
N GLN A 64 1.46 -9.92 -2.96
CA GLN A 64 0.02 -9.80 -2.86
C GLN A 64 -0.61 -11.12 -2.44
N ALA A 65 -1.75 -11.05 -1.77
CA ALA A 65 -2.55 -12.22 -1.42
C ALA A 65 -4.05 -11.86 -1.41
N LYS A 66 -4.88 -12.84 -1.71
CA LYS A 66 -6.32 -12.72 -1.56
C LYS A 66 -6.69 -12.75 -0.08
N ILE A 67 -7.75 -12.06 0.30
CA ILE A 67 -8.24 -11.96 1.67
C ILE A 67 -9.44 -12.90 1.81
N ALA A 68 -9.31 -13.91 2.66
CA ALA A 68 -10.40 -14.84 2.98
C ALA A 68 -11.27 -14.30 4.12
N LYS A 69 -10.64 -13.71 5.14
CA LYS A 69 -11.32 -13.15 6.31
C LYS A 69 -10.56 -11.95 6.86
N VAL A 70 -11.27 -10.99 7.46
CA VAL A 70 -10.68 -9.94 8.32
C VAL A 70 -11.50 -9.85 9.59
N THR A 71 -10.81 -9.77 10.74
CA THR A 71 -11.50 -9.64 12.03
C THR A 71 -11.94 -8.19 12.27
N ASN A 72 -13.13 -8.02 12.83
CA ASN A 72 -13.57 -6.77 13.44
C ASN A 72 -12.87 -6.61 14.79
N ALA A 73 -11.67 -6.07 14.79
CA ALA A 73 -10.82 -5.98 15.97
C ALA A 73 -9.82 -4.82 15.89
N ASN A 74 -9.17 -4.54 17.00
CA ASN A 74 -8.02 -3.64 17.09
C ASN A 74 -6.89 -4.36 17.85
N PRO A 75 -5.84 -4.82 17.16
CA PRO A 75 -5.56 -4.73 15.72
C PRO A 75 -6.37 -5.71 14.85
N ALA A 76 -6.57 -5.37 13.58
CA ALA A 76 -7.21 -6.25 12.60
C ALA A 76 -6.28 -7.39 12.17
N VAL A 77 -6.85 -8.59 12.06
CA VAL A 77 -6.15 -9.78 11.55
C VAL A 77 -6.75 -10.21 10.22
N TYR A 78 -5.92 -10.29 9.20
CA TYR A 78 -6.27 -10.75 7.86
C TYR A 78 -5.88 -12.20 7.68
N THR A 79 -6.85 -13.07 7.44
CA THR A 79 -6.60 -14.44 6.99
C THR A 79 -6.47 -14.42 5.47
N LEU A 80 -5.35 -14.93 4.97
CA LEU A 80 -4.99 -14.91 3.55
C LEU A 80 -5.29 -16.25 2.93
N GLY A 81 -5.89 -16.25 1.74
CA GLY A 81 -6.23 -17.49 1.07
C GLY A 81 -7.11 -17.32 -0.16
N SER A 82 -7.37 -18.45 -0.84
CA SER A 82 -8.29 -18.50 -1.96
C SER A 82 -9.74 -18.66 -1.51
N SER A 83 -10.67 -18.42 -2.43
CA SER A 83 -12.13 -18.48 -2.24
C SER A 83 -12.72 -19.80 -1.75
N LEU A 84 -11.95 -20.87 -1.72
CA LEU A 84 -12.44 -22.20 -1.38
C LEU A 84 -12.07 -22.63 0.05
N GLY A 85 -11.73 -21.69 0.93
CA GLY A 85 -11.32 -22.01 2.30
C GLY A 85 -9.94 -22.67 2.39
N LEU A 86 -9.25 -22.81 1.29
CA LEU A 86 -7.88 -23.27 1.26
C LEU A 86 -7.00 -22.12 1.72
N GLN A 87 -6.60 -22.15 2.97
CA GLN A 87 -5.59 -21.26 3.50
C GLN A 87 -4.27 -21.53 2.75
N ARG A 88 -3.60 -20.47 2.33
CA ARG A 88 -2.22 -20.61 1.88
C ARG A 88 -1.34 -20.82 3.10
N ASP A 89 -0.54 -21.87 3.07
CA ASP A 89 0.45 -22.11 4.13
C ASP A 89 1.57 -21.07 4.15
N THR A 90 1.66 -20.24 3.09
CA THR A 90 2.67 -19.19 2.96
C THR A 90 2.11 -17.96 2.26
N HIS A 91 2.56 -16.79 2.68
CA HIS A 91 2.26 -15.50 2.04
C HIS A 91 3.54 -14.64 1.93
N PRO A 92 3.56 -13.62 1.05
CA PRO A 92 4.78 -12.84 0.77
C PRO A 92 5.06 -11.71 1.76
N PHE A 93 4.32 -11.61 2.86
CA PHE A 93 4.43 -10.49 3.81
C PHE A 93 5.35 -10.83 4.97
N SER A 94 6.05 -9.80 5.46
CA SER A 94 6.89 -9.82 6.65
C SER A 94 6.43 -8.76 7.66
N VAL A 95 6.83 -8.90 8.90
CA VAL A 95 6.68 -7.82 9.89
C VAL A 95 7.40 -6.58 9.37
N ASP A 96 6.84 -5.41 9.64
CA ASP A 96 7.27 -4.10 9.16
C ASP A 96 6.97 -3.79 7.68
N ASP A 97 6.40 -4.71 6.90
CA ASP A 97 5.88 -4.36 5.59
C ASP A 97 4.72 -3.36 5.70
N PHE A 98 4.66 -2.41 4.78
CA PHE A 98 3.48 -1.58 4.58
C PHE A 98 2.58 -2.22 3.54
N ILE A 99 1.26 -2.09 3.75
CA ILE A 99 0.25 -2.71 2.91
C ILE A 99 -0.80 -1.72 2.43
N ALA A 100 -1.38 -2.04 1.28
CA ALA A 100 -2.63 -1.48 0.78
C ALA A 100 -3.64 -2.61 0.55
N VAL A 101 -4.89 -2.36 0.93
CA VAL A 101 -6.00 -3.28 0.69
C VAL A 101 -6.83 -2.75 -0.47
N GLU A 102 -7.02 -3.56 -1.49
CA GLU A 102 -7.90 -3.25 -2.61
C GLU A 102 -9.22 -3.98 -2.42
N ASP A 103 -10.29 -3.20 -2.41
CA ASP A 103 -11.64 -3.74 -2.44
C ASP A 103 -12.04 -4.02 -3.88
N ASN A 104 -11.88 -5.27 -4.28
CA ASN A 104 -12.40 -5.76 -5.55
C ASN A 104 -13.66 -6.60 -5.34
N SER A 105 -14.12 -6.78 -4.09
CA SER A 105 -15.26 -7.62 -3.77
C SER A 105 -16.57 -6.83 -3.86
N THR A 106 -17.60 -7.48 -4.38
CA THR A 106 -18.93 -6.88 -4.52
C THR A 106 -19.98 -7.53 -3.61
N SER A 107 -19.75 -8.75 -3.14
CA SER A 107 -20.69 -9.47 -2.27
C SER A 107 -19.97 -10.59 -1.49
N PRO A 108 -19.74 -10.43 -0.19
CA PRO A 108 -19.88 -9.15 0.50
C PRO A 108 -18.78 -8.17 0.10
N ALA A 109 -19.10 -6.89 0.02
CA ALA A 109 -18.08 -5.85 -0.06
C ALA A 109 -17.27 -5.81 1.23
N ILE A 110 -15.99 -5.50 1.14
CA ILE A 110 -15.17 -5.29 2.34
C ILE A 110 -15.52 -3.91 2.93
N ASP A 111 -15.76 -3.86 4.24
CA ASP A 111 -16.05 -2.60 4.93
C ASP A 111 -14.84 -1.64 4.86
N SER A 112 -15.10 -0.36 4.72
CA SER A 112 -14.06 0.68 4.64
C SER A 112 -13.11 0.69 5.85
N ASN A 113 -13.57 0.23 7.01
CA ASN A 113 -12.73 0.09 8.21
C ASN A 113 -11.63 -0.98 8.08
N PHE A 114 -11.74 -1.89 7.10
CA PHE A 114 -10.71 -2.87 6.79
C PHE A 114 -9.72 -2.40 5.72
N LEU A 115 -9.98 -1.27 5.09
CA LEU A 115 -9.11 -0.75 4.05
C LEU A 115 -7.91 -0.04 4.66
N SER A 116 -6.78 -0.11 4.01
CA SER A 116 -5.60 0.66 4.36
C SER A 116 -5.67 2.10 3.87
N ALA A 117 -6.85 2.56 3.43
CA ALA A 117 -7.03 3.91 2.95
C ALA A 117 -6.81 4.95 4.05
N GLY A 118 -6.08 6.00 3.73
CA GLY A 118 -5.86 7.15 4.59
C GLY A 118 -4.40 7.47 4.85
N THR A 119 -4.19 8.61 5.47
CA THR A 119 -2.87 9.24 5.66
C THR A 119 -2.01 8.58 6.75
N ALA A 120 -2.60 7.73 7.59
CA ALA A 120 -1.95 7.28 8.83
C ALA A 120 -0.94 6.15 8.68
N GLY A 121 -0.92 5.44 7.56
CA GLY A 121 -0.02 4.34 7.39
C GLY A 121 -0.54 3.02 7.98
N LYS A 122 -0.44 1.96 7.21
CA LYS A 122 -0.86 0.63 7.66
C LYS A 122 0.29 -0.34 7.53
N LYS A 123 0.65 -0.93 8.65
CA LYS A 123 1.85 -1.73 8.82
C LYS A 123 1.50 -3.13 9.30
N VAL A 124 2.23 -4.12 8.82
CA VAL A 124 2.16 -5.48 9.33
C VAL A 124 2.94 -5.56 10.64
N THR A 125 2.27 -5.95 11.72
CA THR A 125 2.84 -6.03 13.07
C THR A 125 3.16 -7.46 13.51
N ALA A 126 2.49 -8.46 12.93
CA ALA A 126 2.79 -9.87 13.15
C ALA A 126 2.37 -10.71 11.94
N VAL A 127 3.00 -11.86 11.77
CA VAL A 127 2.71 -12.81 10.70
C VAL A 127 2.66 -14.24 11.26
N THR A 128 1.80 -15.06 10.63
CA THR A 128 1.81 -16.53 10.80
C THR A 128 1.86 -17.17 9.40
N GLY A 129 1.75 -18.47 9.28
CA GLY A 129 1.72 -19.12 7.95
C GLY A 129 0.58 -18.63 7.04
N SER A 130 -0.59 -18.32 7.62
CA SER A 130 -1.79 -17.95 6.85
C SER A 130 -2.38 -16.58 7.20
N THR A 131 -1.83 -15.86 8.17
CA THR A 131 -2.39 -14.58 8.63
C THR A 131 -1.35 -13.48 8.72
N ILE A 132 -1.82 -12.25 8.54
CA ILE A 132 -1.09 -11.03 8.93
C ILE A 132 -1.93 -10.26 9.94
N THR A 133 -1.29 -9.77 11.00
CA THR A 133 -1.84 -8.76 11.90
C THR A 133 -1.34 -7.39 11.48
N THR A 134 -2.20 -6.40 11.51
CA THR A 134 -1.86 -5.05 11.04
C THR A 134 -2.09 -4.03 12.16
N ASP A 135 -1.67 -2.81 11.98
CA ASP A 135 -2.02 -1.67 12.85
C ASP A 135 -3.37 -1.03 12.50
N ILE A 136 -4.18 -1.68 11.68
CA ILE A 136 -5.54 -1.22 11.35
C ILE A 136 -6.46 -1.46 12.54
N ASN A 137 -7.14 -0.40 12.96
CA ASN A 137 -8.26 -0.53 13.90
C ASN A 137 -9.56 -0.69 13.09
N SER A 138 -10.09 -1.89 13.07
CA SER A 138 -11.34 -2.23 12.37
C SER A 138 -12.53 -2.45 13.32
N SER A 139 -12.41 -2.09 14.60
CA SER A 139 -13.45 -2.33 15.60
C SER A 139 -14.76 -1.57 15.34
N SER A 140 -14.75 -0.58 14.45
CA SER A 140 -15.95 0.14 14.00
C SER A 140 -16.69 -0.53 12.84
N ALA A 141 -16.16 -1.61 12.28
CA ALA A 141 -16.88 -2.39 11.28
C ALA A 141 -18.09 -3.08 11.92
N SER A 142 -19.14 -3.33 11.14
CA SER A 142 -20.36 -3.95 11.65
C SER A 142 -20.17 -5.43 12.04
N ALA A 143 -19.27 -6.14 11.39
CA ALA A 143 -18.94 -7.55 11.61
C ALA A 143 -17.58 -7.88 10.98
N ASP A 144 -17.09 -9.10 11.25
CA ASP A 144 -15.95 -9.65 10.50
C ASP A 144 -16.27 -9.71 9.00
N TYR A 145 -15.29 -9.39 8.17
CA TYR A 145 -15.38 -9.70 6.75
C TYR A 145 -15.07 -11.20 6.55
N THR A 146 -15.92 -11.88 5.82
CA THR A 146 -15.68 -13.26 5.39
C THR A 146 -16.06 -13.38 3.91
N TYR A 147 -15.10 -13.81 3.10
CA TYR A 147 -15.30 -14.00 1.68
C TYR A 147 -16.28 -15.14 1.42
N ALA A 148 -17.33 -14.88 0.64
CA ALA A 148 -18.43 -15.82 0.37
C ALA A 148 -18.55 -16.17 -1.13
N ASN A 149 -17.47 -16.63 -1.74
CA ASN A 149 -17.41 -17.08 -3.15
C ASN A 149 -17.84 -16.06 -4.22
N ALA A 150 -18.06 -14.83 -3.85
CA ALA A 150 -18.32 -13.77 -4.83
C ALA A 150 -17.01 -13.36 -5.52
N ASN A 151 -17.07 -13.12 -6.81
CA ASN A 151 -15.93 -12.68 -7.58
C ASN A 151 -16.14 -11.20 -7.98
N PRO A 152 -15.12 -10.35 -7.89
CA PRO A 152 -13.75 -10.57 -7.43
C PRO A 152 -13.59 -10.56 -5.90
N GLN A 153 -12.50 -11.16 -5.40
CA GLN A 153 -12.12 -11.20 -3.98
C GLN A 153 -11.20 -10.03 -3.65
N ALA A 154 -11.35 -9.44 -2.46
CA ALA A 154 -10.45 -8.41 -1.96
C ALA A 154 -9.00 -8.91 -1.88
N ILE A 155 -8.05 -8.02 -2.10
CA ILE A 155 -6.62 -8.32 -2.19
C ILE A 155 -5.85 -7.38 -1.27
N VAL A 156 -4.89 -7.93 -0.53
CA VAL A 156 -3.85 -7.15 0.14
C VAL A 156 -2.58 -7.16 -0.69
N LYS A 157 -1.97 -5.99 -0.86
CA LYS A 157 -0.73 -5.79 -1.62
C LYS A 157 0.32 -5.12 -0.75
N ARG A 158 1.59 -5.47 -0.97
CA ARG A 158 2.69 -4.70 -0.39
C ARG A 158 2.71 -3.31 -1.01
N ALA A 159 2.93 -2.30 -0.17
CA ALA A 159 2.98 -0.91 -0.55
C ALA A 159 4.23 -0.21 0.00
N VAL A 160 4.57 0.93 -0.55
CA VAL A 160 5.54 1.87 0.01
C VAL A 160 4.77 3.04 0.59
N LYS A 161 5.03 3.37 1.84
CA LYS A 161 4.53 4.59 2.46
C LYS A 161 5.49 5.73 2.11
N ILE A 162 4.96 6.77 1.48
CA ILE A 162 5.70 7.99 1.14
C ILE A 162 5.15 9.12 1.98
N THR A 163 6.00 9.77 2.77
CA THR A 163 5.60 10.87 3.67
C THR A 163 6.32 12.13 3.27
N ALA A 164 5.57 13.21 3.02
CA ALA A 164 6.10 14.55 2.92
C ALA A 164 6.28 15.12 4.33
N GLY A 165 7.49 15.43 4.74
CA GLY A 165 7.77 16.03 6.05
C GLY A 165 7.54 17.54 6.05
N SER A 166 8.07 18.24 5.06
CA SER A 166 7.86 19.67 4.82
C SER A 166 7.77 19.92 3.32
N GLY A 167 7.14 21.03 2.94
CA GLY A 167 6.95 21.37 1.53
C GLY A 167 5.93 20.47 0.82
N ALA A 168 5.95 20.51 -0.50
CA ALA A 168 5.08 19.73 -1.36
C ALA A 168 5.89 18.84 -2.30
N ILE A 169 5.48 17.60 -2.45
CA ILE A 169 6.05 16.64 -3.39
C ILE A 169 4.97 16.10 -4.32
N ILE A 170 5.37 15.70 -5.49
CA ILE A 170 4.55 14.92 -6.42
C ILE A 170 5.16 13.53 -6.55
N VAL A 171 4.33 12.52 -6.44
CA VAL A 171 4.69 11.13 -6.73
C VAL A 171 4.09 10.74 -8.06
N GLU A 172 4.93 10.37 -9.00
CA GLU A 172 4.55 9.97 -10.35
C GLU A 172 4.95 8.54 -10.61
N GLU A 173 3.99 7.72 -11.02
CA GLU A 173 4.31 6.43 -11.63
C GLU A 173 4.77 6.65 -13.05
N ILE A 174 5.94 6.11 -13.41
CA ILE A 174 6.53 6.31 -14.72
C ILE A 174 6.87 4.99 -15.40
N GLN A 175 6.73 4.98 -16.71
CA GLN A 175 7.14 3.88 -17.58
C GLN A 175 8.29 4.32 -18.47
N VAL A 176 9.32 3.50 -18.58
CA VAL A 176 10.39 3.69 -19.56
C VAL A 176 9.94 3.08 -20.88
N VAL A 177 9.80 3.91 -21.92
CA VAL A 177 9.36 3.48 -23.25
C VAL A 177 10.54 3.61 -24.20
N GLY A 178 10.84 2.58 -24.95
CA GLY A 178 11.88 2.60 -25.99
C GLY A 178 13.29 2.38 -25.43
N GLY A 179 13.59 1.18 -25.04
CA GLY A 179 14.94 0.64 -24.80
C GLY A 179 15.19 -0.54 -25.70
#